data_d21b650ea266455ba86eb830bac4d2b6
#
_entry.id   d21b650ea266455ba86eb830bac4d2b6
#
_cell.length_a   1.000
_cell.length_b   1.000
_cell.length_c   1.000
_cell.angle_alpha   90.00
_cell.angle_beta   90.00
_cell.angle_gamma   90.00
#
_symmetry.space_group_name_H-M   'P 1'
#
loop_
_entity.id
_entity.type
_entity.pdbx_description
1 polymer ?
#
loop_
_entity_poly.entity_id
_entity_poly.type
_entity_poly.pdbx_seq_one_letter_code
_entity_poly.pdbx_strand_id
1 'polypeptide(L)'
;MAFPRLNMLSYWLFPPAALIVLLGFFIEGGTVAAGSGWTAYPPLSGTQATMGVGQTFWAAGVVVLGFSSILGAVNYVATIINHRAPGMTFHRMPISLWALFTTAVLTLLATPVLASAMLLLIMDRTLSTSFFLPAGMIVDGNPLPHAGGQPLLWQHLFWFYSHPAVYIMILPAMGITSEILPVFARKPLFGYHSMVYAIIGI
;
A
#
# COMPACT_ATOMS: atom_id res chain seq x y z
N MET A 1 -9.57 -17.86 -12.01
CA MET A 1 -9.39 -16.40 -11.91
C MET A 1 -10.53 -15.70 -12.61
N ALA A 2 -11.16 -14.73 -11.95
CA ALA A 2 -12.28 -13.99 -12.53
C ALA A 2 -11.83 -13.13 -13.72
N PHE A 3 -10.69 -12.48 -13.61
CA PHE A 3 -10.18 -11.54 -14.61
C PHE A 3 -8.71 -11.83 -14.99
N PRO A 4 -8.42 -12.79 -15.88
CA PRO A 4 -7.03 -13.14 -16.25
C PRO A 4 -6.23 -11.97 -16.83
N ARG A 5 -6.86 -11.16 -17.69
CA ARG A 5 -6.20 -9.98 -18.30
C ARG A 5 -5.85 -8.90 -17.27
N LEU A 6 -6.73 -8.70 -16.30
CA LEU A 6 -6.49 -7.75 -15.21
C LEU A 6 -5.33 -8.20 -14.32
N ASN A 7 -5.23 -9.51 -14.08
CA ASN A 7 -4.13 -10.09 -13.34
C ASN A 7 -2.79 -9.93 -14.06
N MET A 8 -2.78 -10.12 -15.39
CA MET A 8 -1.59 -9.88 -16.21
C MET A 8 -1.18 -8.40 -16.17
N LEU A 9 -2.13 -7.48 -16.26
CA LEU A 9 -1.86 -6.04 -16.14
C LEU A 9 -1.28 -5.69 -14.77
N SER A 10 -1.86 -6.23 -13.69
CA SER A 10 -1.33 -6.07 -12.34
C SER A 10 0.14 -6.49 -12.26
N TYR A 11 0.47 -7.67 -12.76
CA TYR A 11 1.85 -8.16 -12.79
C TYR A 11 2.78 -7.26 -13.62
N TRP A 12 2.36 -6.86 -14.83
CA TRP A 12 3.19 -6.06 -15.73
C TRP A 12 3.35 -4.60 -15.31
N LEU A 13 2.56 -4.10 -14.36
CA LEU A 13 2.78 -2.79 -13.72
C LEU A 13 3.88 -2.84 -12.66
N PHE A 14 4.18 -4.00 -12.09
CA PHE A 14 5.19 -4.14 -11.04
C PHE A 14 6.62 -3.85 -11.54
N PRO A 15 7.13 -4.44 -12.65
CA PRO A 15 8.47 -4.14 -13.13
C PRO A 15 8.70 -2.65 -13.47
N PRO A 16 7.81 -1.94 -14.19
CA PRO A 16 7.97 -0.50 -14.39
C PRO A 16 7.98 0.30 -13.07
N ALA A 17 7.14 -0.05 -12.10
CA ALA A 17 7.15 0.60 -10.79
C ALA A 17 8.52 0.46 -10.11
N ALA A 18 9.07 -0.74 -10.10
CA ALA A 18 10.40 -1.02 -9.55
C ALA A 18 11.50 -0.24 -10.29
N LEU A 19 11.43 -0.19 -11.63
CA LEU A 19 12.38 0.58 -12.43
C LEU A 19 12.30 2.08 -12.13
N ILE A 20 11.10 2.65 -12.00
CA ILE A 20 10.92 4.05 -11.64
C ILE A 20 11.57 4.36 -10.27
N VAL A 21 11.34 3.51 -9.27
CA VAL A 21 11.98 3.67 -7.96
C VAL A 21 13.50 3.57 -8.08
N LEU A 22 14.02 2.59 -8.82
CA LEU A 22 15.46 2.39 -9.01
C LEU A 22 16.11 3.57 -9.74
N LEU A 23 15.46 4.14 -10.75
CA LEU A 23 15.95 5.32 -11.47
C LEU A 23 16.21 6.49 -10.52
N GLY A 24 15.41 6.64 -9.46
CA GLY A 24 15.62 7.66 -8.45
C GLY A 24 16.99 7.59 -7.76
N PHE A 25 17.64 6.43 -7.69
CA PHE A 25 18.97 6.27 -7.12
C PHE A 25 20.12 6.70 -8.07
N PHE A 26 19.86 6.69 -9.37
CA PHE A 26 20.90 7.03 -10.37
C PHE A 26 20.84 8.49 -10.82
N ILE A 27 19.69 9.14 -10.64
CA ILE A 27 19.51 10.56 -10.93
C ILE A 27 20.13 11.37 -9.79
N GLU A 28 20.85 12.43 -10.10
CA GLU A 28 21.53 13.33 -9.13
C GLU A 28 22.61 12.67 -8.26
N GLY A 29 23.32 11.68 -8.80
CA GLY A 29 24.47 11.09 -8.11
C GLY A 29 24.11 10.08 -7.01
N GLY A 30 22.89 9.57 -6.98
CA GLY A 30 22.53 8.40 -6.18
C GLY A 30 22.29 8.63 -4.69
N THR A 31 22.35 9.87 -4.21
CA THR A 31 22.37 10.11 -2.75
C THR A 31 21.01 10.28 -2.09
N VAL A 32 19.91 10.43 -2.82
CA VAL A 32 18.69 10.99 -2.19
C VAL A 32 17.35 10.41 -2.67
N ALA A 33 17.30 9.18 -3.18
CA ALA A 33 16.05 8.60 -3.67
C ALA A 33 14.93 8.55 -2.61
N ALA A 34 15.28 8.41 -1.34
CA ALA A 34 14.34 8.42 -0.21
C ALA A 34 15.00 9.03 1.03
N GLY A 35 15.67 10.17 0.89
CA GLY A 35 16.36 10.84 1.97
C GLY A 35 15.49 11.25 3.15
N SER A 36 14.16 11.31 2.93
CA SER A 36 13.16 11.53 3.98
C SER A 36 12.79 10.25 4.77
N GLY A 37 13.45 9.11 4.49
CA GLY A 37 13.11 7.81 5.05
C GLY A 37 11.85 7.21 4.42
N TRP A 38 11.53 5.96 4.77
CA TRP A 38 10.41 5.22 4.18
C TRP A 38 9.03 5.83 4.48
N THR A 39 8.90 6.61 5.55
CA THR A 39 7.66 7.30 5.91
C THR A 39 7.44 8.58 5.13
N ALA A 40 8.48 9.14 4.51
CA ALA A 40 8.45 10.34 3.67
C ALA A 40 7.68 11.52 4.29
N TYR A 41 7.91 11.82 5.57
CA TYR A 41 7.20 12.89 6.27
C TYR A 41 7.53 14.28 5.71
N PRO A 42 6.52 15.06 5.29
CA PRO A 42 6.70 16.48 5.04
C PRO A 42 7.01 17.24 6.36
N PRO A 43 7.76 18.34 6.30
CA PRO A 43 8.31 18.98 5.11
C PRO A 43 9.61 18.34 4.57
N LEU A 44 10.17 17.33 5.27
CA LEU A 44 11.43 16.69 4.89
C LEU A 44 11.37 16.05 3.49
N SER A 45 10.23 15.48 3.10
CA SER A 45 9.99 14.91 1.76
C SER A 45 9.66 15.96 0.69
N GLY A 46 9.50 17.22 1.07
CA GLY A 46 9.27 18.33 0.15
C GLY A 46 10.56 18.80 -0.54
N THR A 47 10.42 19.62 -1.57
CA THR A 47 11.56 20.23 -2.29
C THR A 47 12.36 21.18 -1.40
N GLN A 48 11.75 21.73 -0.37
CA GLN A 48 12.33 22.69 0.56
C GLN A 48 13.45 22.10 1.43
N ALA A 49 13.48 20.78 1.60
CA ALA A 49 14.47 20.09 2.38
C ALA A 49 15.62 19.51 1.53
N THR A 50 15.91 20.10 0.38
CA THR A 50 17.00 19.68 -0.53
C THR A 50 16.87 18.26 -1.07
N MET A 51 15.68 17.68 -0.98
CA MET A 51 15.43 16.36 -1.54
C MET A 51 15.28 16.46 -3.06
N GLY A 52 16.28 15.99 -3.78
CA GLY A 52 16.32 15.99 -5.24
C GLY A 52 15.15 15.25 -5.91
N VAL A 53 15.21 15.15 -7.22
CA VAL A 53 14.16 14.52 -8.06
C VAL A 53 13.92 13.04 -7.69
N GLY A 54 14.90 12.37 -7.08
CA GLY A 54 14.81 10.98 -6.64
C GLY A 54 13.61 10.68 -5.73
N GLN A 55 13.25 11.60 -4.83
CA GLN A 55 12.05 11.47 -3.98
C GLN A 55 10.74 11.48 -4.81
N THR A 56 10.71 12.25 -5.90
CA THR A 56 9.56 12.28 -6.82
C THR A 56 9.43 10.97 -7.58
N PHE A 57 10.56 10.39 -8.04
CA PHE A 57 10.57 9.07 -8.67
C PHE A 57 10.13 7.97 -7.72
N TRP A 58 10.56 8.02 -6.46
CA TRP A 58 10.10 7.10 -5.44
C TRP A 58 8.58 7.18 -5.27
N ALA A 59 8.02 8.38 -5.10
CA ALA A 59 6.59 8.58 -4.94
C ALA A 59 5.80 8.11 -6.19
N ALA A 60 6.30 8.41 -7.40
CA ALA A 60 5.68 7.95 -8.65
C ALA A 60 5.69 6.43 -8.79
N GLY A 61 6.80 5.77 -8.45
CA GLY A 61 6.88 4.31 -8.46
C GLY A 61 5.90 3.68 -7.47
N VAL A 62 5.74 4.26 -6.27
CA VAL A 62 4.76 3.79 -5.27
C VAL A 62 3.32 3.96 -5.78
N VAL A 63 2.99 5.03 -6.52
CA VAL A 63 1.68 5.20 -7.16
C VAL A 63 1.41 4.06 -8.16
N VAL A 64 2.36 3.77 -9.05
CA VAL A 64 2.21 2.68 -10.05
C VAL A 64 2.08 1.32 -9.35
N LEU A 65 2.86 1.08 -8.29
CA LEU A 65 2.77 -0.13 -7.46
C LEU A 65 1.40 -0.24 -6.78
N GLY A 66 0.84 0.88 -6.32
CA GLY A 66 -0.50 0.95 -5.75
C GLY A 66 -1.57 0.49 -6.75
N PHE A 67 -1.52 0.97 -7.99
CA PHE A 67 -2.43 0.50 -9.04
C PHE A 67 -2.27 -1.01 -9.31
N SER A 68 -1.04 -1.52 -9.39
CA SER A 68 -0.76 -2.94 -9.50
C SER A 68 -1.46 -3.75 -8.41
N SER A 69 -1.30 -3.33 -7.16
CA SER A 69 -1.88 -3.99 -5.98
C SER A 69 -3.41 -3.97 -5.99
N ILE A 70 -4.03 -2.85 -6.35
CA ILE A 70 -5.49 -2.72 -6.44
C ILE A 70 -6.05 -3.68 -7.49
N LEU A 71 -5.46 -3.76 -8.68
CA LEU A 71 -5.90 -4.65 -9.76
C LEU A 71 -5.81 -6.13 -9.33
N GLY A 72 -4.74 -6.51 -8.65
CA GLY A 72 -4.58 -7.85 -8.07
C GLY A 72 -5.66 -8.14 -7.02
N ALA A 73 -5.91 -7.22 -6.11
CA ALA A 73 -6.90 -7.36 -5.05
C ALA A 73 -8.34 -7.51 -5.60
N VAL A 74 -8.72 -6.72 -6.62
CA VAL A 74 -10.00 -6.88 -7.33
C VAL A 74 -10.15 -8.31 -7.86
N ASN A 75 -9.09 -8.84 -8.48
CA ASN A 75 -9.13 -10.19 -9.03
C ASN A 75 -9.27 -11.26 -7.93
N TYR A 76 -8.57 -11.12 -6.79
CA TYR A 76 -8.72 -12.04 -5.64
C TYR A 76 -10.13 -12.01 -5.09
N VAL A 77 -10.69 -10.84 -4.80
CA VAL A 77 -12.05 -10.69 -4.27
C VAL A 77 -13.07 -11.31 -5.24
N ALA A 78 -13.02 -10.94 -6.52
CA ALA A 78 -13.94 -11.44 -7.52
C ALA A 78 -13.82 -12.97 -7.72
N THR A 79 -12.60 -13.51 -7.67
CA THR A 79 -12.38 -14.96 -7.80
C THR A 79 -12.97 -15.71 -6.61
N ILE A 80 -12.71 -15.25 -5.39
CA ILE A 80 -13.20 -15.91 -4.18
C ILE A 80 -14.73 -15.83 -4.07
N ILE A 81 -15.33 -14.73 -4.51
CA ILE A 81 -16.80 -14.60 -4.48
C ILE A 81 -17.45 -15.45 -5.56
N ASN A 82 -16.96 -15.40 -6.81
CA ASN A 82 -17.71 -15.92 -7.97
C ASN A 82 -17.25 -17.32 -8.43
N HIS A 83 -16.04 -17.75 -8.07
CA HIS A 83 -15.43 -18.98 -8.59
C HIS A 83 -15.12 -20.01 -7.50
N ARG A 84 -15.95 -20.06 -6.44
CA ARG A 84 -15.85 -21.15 -5.46
C ARG A 84 -16.28 -22.47 -6.10
N ALA A 85 -15.66 -23.57 -5.64
CA ALA A 85 -16.06 -24.90 -6.06
C ALA A 85 -17.54 -25.18 -5.71
N PRO A 86 -18.24 -25.99 -6.52
CA PRO A 86 -19.63 -26.39 -6.21
C PRO A 86 -19.73 -26.95 -4.79
N GLY A 87 -20.69 -26.45 -4.00
CA GLY A 87 -20.89 -26.86 -2.60
C GLY A 87 -19.97 -26.17 -1.57
N MET A 88 -19.00 -25.36 -1.98
CA MET A 88 -18.16 -24.59 -1.09
C MET A 88 -18.84 -23.28 -0.68
N THR A 89 -19.54 -23.30 0.44
CA THR A 89 -20.06 -22.08 1.08
C THR A 89 -18.96 -21.30 1.79
N PHE A 90 -19.20 -20.05 2.16
CA PHE A 90 -18.22 -19.25 2.91
C PHE A 90 -17.76 -19.95 4.20
N HIS A 91 -18.67 -20.57 4.94
CA HIS A 91 -18.34 -21.30 6.17
C HIS A 91 -17.63 -22.66 5.95
N ARG A 92 -17.44 -23.07 4.70
CA ARG A 92 -16.67 -24.26 4.33
C ARG A 92 -15.38 -23.93 3.59
N MET A 93 -15.04 -22.63 3.47
CA MET A 93 -13.76 -22.24 2.88
C MET A 93 -12.60 -22.57 3.82
N PRO A 94 -11.45 -22.97 3.27
CA PRO A 94 -10.21 -23.03 4.02
C PRO A 94 -9.88 -21.72 4.70
N ILE A 95 -9.26 -21.76 5.88
CA ILE A 95 -8.95 -20.54 6.65
C ILE A 95 -7.93 -19.66 5.94
N SER A 96 -7.03 -20.23 5.15
CA SER A 96 -6.11 -19.48 4.28
C SER A 96 -6.83 -18.64 3.24
N LEU A 97 -7.95 -19.14 2.68
CA LEU A 97 -8.76 -18.36 1.74
C LEU A 97 -9.47 -17.20 2.43
N TRP A 98 -9.89 -17.35 3.69
CA TRP A 98 -10.41 -16.23 4.47
C TRP A 98 -9.34 -15.18 4.72
N ALA A 99 -8.13 -15.59 5.08
CA ALA A 99 -7.01 -14.68 5.26
C ALA A 99 -6.69 -13.91 3.97
N LEU A 100 -6.61 -14.58 2.81
CA LEU A 100 -6.40 -13.96 1.51
C LEU A 100 -7.55 -13.03 1.11
N PHE A 101 -8.79 -13.42 1.40
CA PHE A 101 -9.96 -12.58 1.11
C PHE A 101 -9.94 -11.29 1.92
N THR A 102 -9.71 -11.38 3.24
CA THR A 102 -9.59 -10.20 4.12
C THR A 102 -8.41 -9.32 3.70
N THR A 103 -7.27 -9.92 3.37
CA THR A 103 -6.10 -9.21 2.82
C THR A 103 -6.46 -8.42 1.56
N ALA A 104 -7.18 -9.03 0.62
CA ALA A 104 -7.58 -8.36 -0.61
C ALA A 104 -8.56 -7.21 -0.36
N VAL A 105 -9.50 -7.36 0.57
CA VAL A 105 -10.42 -6.28 0.97
C VAL A 105 -9.65 -5.12 1.61
N LEU A 106 -8.74 -5.41 2.55
CA LEU A 106 -7.88 -4.38 3.16
C LEU A 106 -7.05 -3.64 2.10
N THR A 107 -6.48 -4.36 1.13
CA THR A 107 -5.72 -3.75 0.03
C THR A 107 -6.60 -2.79 -0.79
N LEU A 108 -7.84 -3.19 -1.12
CA LEU A 108 -8.77 -2.33 -1.86
C LEU A 108 -9.17 -1.05 -1.11
N LEU A 109 -9.28 -1.12 0.20
CA LEU A 109 -9.68 0.03 1.02
C LEU A 109 -8.51 0.97 1.32
N ALA A 110 -7.35 0.42 1.63
CA ALA A 110 -6.22 1.20 2.12
C ALA A 110 -5.31 1.74 1.00
N THR A 111 -5.05 0.97 -0.06
CA THR A 111 -4.09 1.35 -1.11
C THR A 111 -4.47 2.62 -1.88
N PRO A 112 -5.75 2.89 -2.21
CA PRO A 112 -6.13 4.15 -2.85
C PRO A 112 -5.79 5.39 -2.03
N VAL A 113 -5.86 5.29 -0.71
CA VAL A 113 -5.53 6.40 0.20
C VAL A 113 -4.03 6.71 0.15
N LEU A 114 -3.17 5.68 0.14
CA LEU A 114 -1.73 5.87 -0.05
C LEU A 114 -1.42 6.48 -1.42
N ALA A 115 -2.03 5.94 -2.48
CA ALA A 115 -1.82 6.47 -3.83
C ALA A 115 -2.20 7.96 -3.91
N SER A 116 -3.31 8.36 -3.28
CA SER A 116 -3.72 9.76 -3.18
C SER A 116 -2.69 10.61 -2.42
N ALA A 117 -2.18 10.12 -1.29
CA ALA A 117 -1.15 10.82 -0.52
C ALA A 117 0.13 11.04 -1.35
N MET A 118 0.57 10.02 -2.09
CA MET A 118 1.74 10.12 -2.97
C MET A 118 1.50 11.11 -4.12
N LEU A 119 0.31 11.12 -4.73
CA LEU A 119 -0.04 12.08 -5.77
C LEU A 119 -0.04 13.51 -5.23
N LEU A 120 -0.62 13.77 -4.06
CA LEU A 120 -0.58 15.07 -3.42
C LEU A 120 0.86 15.51 -3.11
N LEU A 121 1.72 14.60 -2.67
CA LEU A 121 3.14 14.88 -2.46
C LEU A 121 3.86 15.22 -3.78
N ILE A 122 3.58 14.49 -4.85
CA ILE A 122 4.12 14.79 -6.18
C ILE A 122 3.67 16.19 -6.63
N MET A 123 2.41 16.55 -6.41
CA MET A 123 1.90 17.89 -6.74
C MET A 123 2.61 18.97 -5.92
N ASP A 124 2.82 18.77 -4.62
CA ASP A 124 3.58 19.71 -3.79
C ASP A 124 5.01 19.89 -4.29
N ARG A 125 5.61 18.82 -4.83
CA ARG A 125 7.01 18.82 -5.33
C ARG A 125 7.15 19.38 -6.76
N THR A 126 6.12 19.25 -7.60
CA THR A 126 6.21 19.58 -9.05
C THR A 126 5.36 20.75 -9.48
N LEU A 127 4.23 20.98 -8.81
CA LEU A 127 3.27 22.03 -9.17
C LEU A 127 3.21 23.16 -8.14
N SER A 128 4.11 23.16 -7.15
CA SER A 128 4.15 24.18 -6.09
C SER A 128 2.81 24.32 -5.34
N THR A 129 2.08 23.22 -5.18
CA THR A 129 0.95 23.15 -4.27
C THR A 129 1.43 23.07 -2.82
N SER A 130 0.54 23.17 -1.85
CA SER A 130 0.93 23.19 -0.43
C SER A 130 0.01 22.34 0.44
N PHE A 131 -0.32 21.15 0.00
CA PHE A 131 -1.16 20.24 0.78
C PHE A 131 -0.54 19.87 2.13
N PHE A 132 0.79 19.75 2.16
CA PHE A 132 1.54 19.29 3.34
C PHE A 132 2.51 20.34 3.91
N LEU A 133 2.62 21.51 3.31
CA LEU A 133 3.53 22.57 3.76
C LEU A 133 2.82 23.49 4.76
N PRO A 134 3.34 23.62 6.01
CA PRO A 134 2.68 24.40 7.04
C PRO A 134 2.71 25.91 6.72
N ALA A 135 1.66 26.62 7.12
CA ALA A 135 1.61 28.07 7.03
C ALA A 135 2.78 28.70 7.80
N GLY A 136 3.35 29.77 7.23
CA GLY A 136 4.48 30.49 7.86
C GLY A 136 5.82 29.77 7.73
N MET A 137 5.92 28.74 6.90
CA MET A 137 7.21 28.09 6.62
C MET A 137 8.20 29.06 6.00
N ILE A 138 9.41 29.11 6.58
CA ILE A 138 10.52 29.95 6.10
C ILE A 138 11.54 29.04 5.40
N VAL A 139 11.91 29.38 4.18
CA VAL A 139 12.95 28.71 3.39
C VAL A 139 13.98 29.75 2.97
N ASP A 140 15.25 29.50 3.27
CA ASP A 140 16.36 30.42 2.99
C ASP A 140 16.11 31.86 3.48
N GLY A 141 15.49 31.99 4.66
CA GLY A 141 15.18 33.28 5.29
C GLY A 141 13.94 34.00 4.76
N ASN A 142 13.25 33.44 3.76
CA ASN A 142 12.04 34.02 3.18
C ASN A 142 10.80 33.19 3.48
N PRO A 143 9.66 33.82 3.83
CA PRO A 143 8.41 33.11 4.00
C PRO A 143 7.95 32.53 2.66
N LEU A 144 7.50 31.27 2.67
CA LEU A 144 6.98 30.59 1.49
C LEU A 144 5.55 31.07 1.22
N PRO A 145 5.28 31.83 0.13
CA PRO A 145 4.02 32.55 -0.04
C PRO A 145 2.80 31.66 -0.26
N HIS A 146 3.00 30.40 -0.69
CA HIS A 146 1.93 29.45 -0.96
C HIS A 146 1.79 28.38 0.14
N ALA A 147 2.55 28.49 1.25
CA ALA A 147 2.42 27.56 2.36
C ALA A 147 1.11 27.79 3.13
N GLY A 148 0.38 26.71 3.43
CA GLY A 148 -0.92 26.80 4.11
C GLY A 148 -1.53 25.45 4.42
N GLY A 149 -0.81 24.36 4.08
CA GLY A 149 -1.24 22.99 4.33
C GLY A 149 -0.86 22.46 5.71
N GLN A 150 -0.99 21.15 5.87
CA GLN A 150 -0.80 20.48 7.15
C GLN A 150 0.05 19.22 6.99
N PRO A 151 1.27 19.14 7.55
CA PRO A 151 2.07 17.92 7.56
C PRO A 151 1.35 16.73 8.22
N LEU A 152 0.48 17.00 9.19
CA LEU A 152 -0.34 15.98 9.86
C LEU A 152 -1.30 15.27 8.90
N LEU A 153 -1.76 15.96 7.84
CA LEU A 153 -2.58 15.33 6.80
C LEU A 153 -1.84 14.19 6.11
N TRP A 154 -0.53 14.36 5.82
CA TRP A 154 0.29 13.28 5.30
C TRP A 154 0.31 12.08 6.24
N GLN A 155 0.56 12.30 7.52
CA GLN A 155 0.64 11.23 8.51
C GLN A 155 -0.68 10.45 8.58
N HIS A 156 -1.82 11.11 8.59
CA HIS A 156 -3.12 10.45 8.59
C HIS A 156 -3.34 9.60 7.33
N LEU A 157 -3.08 10.14 6.14
CA LEU A 157 -3.23 9.40 4.88
C LEU A 157 -2.23 8.24 4.78
N PHE A 158 -0.97 8.47 5.15
CA PHE A 158 0.08 7.47 5.11
C PHE A 158 -0.22 6.31 6.06
N TRP A 159 -0.56 6.59 7.30
CA TRP A 159 -0.81 5.55 8.31
C TRP A 159 -2.17 4.88 8.17
N PHE A 160 -3.13 5.51 7.51
CA PHE A 160 -4.38 4.84 7.11
C PHE A 160 -4.11 3.65 6.17
N TYR A 161 -3.03 3.70 5.40
CA TYR A 161 -2.55 2.56 4.62
C TYR A 161 -1.54 1.71 5.39
N SER A 162 -0.53 2.34 6.01
CA SER A 162 0.68 1.63 6.45
C SER A 162 0.42 0.68 7.61
N HIS A 163 -0.58 0.93 8.47
CA HIS A 163 -1.00 -0.04 9.46
C HIS A 163 -1.78 -1.22 8.82
N PRO A 164 -2.81 -1.02 7.99
CA PRO A 164 -3.38 -2.12 7.22
C PRO A 164 -2.35 -2.91 6.39
N ALA A 165 -1.31 -2.28 5.88
CA ALA A 165 -0.26 -2.95 5.12
C ALA A 165 0.47 -4.03 5.94
N VAL A 166 0.72 -3.81 7.22
CA VAL A 166 1.34 -4.85 8.07
C VAL A 166 0.41 -6.03 8.28
N TYR A 167 -0.90 -5.79 8.36
CA TYR A 167 -1.89 -6.88 8.39
C TYR A 167 -2.03 -7.59 7.05
N ILE A 168 -1.96 -6.87 5.94
CA ILE A 168 -1.90 -7.45 4.58
C ILE A 168 -0.72 -8.42 4.45
N MET A 169 0.42 -8.12 5.08
CA MET A 169 1.58 -9.00 5.07
C MET A 169 1.41 -10.23 5.97
N ILE A 170 0.86 -10.07 7.17
CA ILE A 170 0.83 -11.14 8.17
C ILE A 170 -0.37 -12.09 8.01
N LEU A 171 -1.54 -11.60 7.56
CA LEU A 171 -2.74 -12.41 7.47
C LEU A 171 -2.61 -13.67 6.61
N PRO A 172 -2.00 -13.61 5.39
CA PRO A 172 -1.77 -14.81 4.59
C PRO A 172 -0.93 -15.85 5.33
N ALA A 173 0.12 -15.41 6.03
CA ALA A 173 0.99 -16.29 6.81
C ALA A 173 0.21 -16.93 7.97
N MET A 174 -0.62 -16.16 8.68
CA MET A 174 -1.49 -16.69 9.74
C MET A 174 -2.47 -17.73 9.21
N GLY A 175 -3.08 -17.47 8.04
CA GLY A 175 -3.99 -18.42 7.38
C GLY A 175 -3.30 -19.73 7.02
N ILE A 176 -2.13 -19.65 6.37
CA ILE A 176 -1.33 -20.82 5.97
C ILE A 176 -0.89 -21.61 7.21
N THR A 177 -0.37 -20.95 8.25
CA THR A 177 0.06 -21.58 9.48
C THR A 177 -1.11 -22.31 10.16
N SER A 178 -2.30 -21.70 10.17
CA SER A 178 -3.51 -22.28 10.74
C SER A 178 -3.99 -23.53 9.99
N GLU A 179 -3.63 -23.72 8.73
CA GLU A 179 -3.90 -24.95 7.98
C GLU A 179 -2.82 -26.00 8.15
N ILE A 180 -1.55 -25.60 8.22
CA ILE A 180 -0.43 -26.54 8.35
C ILE A 180 -0.43 -27.22 9.72
N LEU A 181 -0.64 -26.46 10.80
CA LEU A 181 -0.59 -26.99 12.17
C LEU A 181 -1.54 -28.16 12.42
N PRO A 182 -2.84 -28.11 12.04
CA PRO A 182 -3.75 -29.23 12.21
C PRO A 182 -3.31 -30.49 11.46
N VAL A 183 -2.75 -30.32 10.26
CA VAL A 183 -2.25 -31.47 9.45
C VAL A 183 -1.11 -32.16 10.17
N PHE A 184 -0.10 -31.43 10.63
CA PHE A 184 1.04 -32.01 11.34
C PHE A 184 0.66 -32.53 12.74
N ALA A 185 -0.26 -31.85 13.42
CA ALA A 185 -0.78 -32.30 14.72
C ALA A 185 -1.76 -33.50 14.62
N ARG A 186 -2.23 -33.83 13.40
CA ARG A 186 -3.28 -34.84 13.13
C ARG A 186 -4.55 -34.59 13.95
N LYS A 187 -4.91 -33.32 14.14
CA LYS A 187 -6.09 -32.86 14.90
C LYS A 187 -6.87 -31.84 14.10
N PRO A 188 -8.20 -31.79 14.23
CA PRO A 188 -8.99 -30.75 13.59
C PRO A 188 -8.63 -29.36 14.15
N LEU A 189 -8.80 -28.34 13.32
CA LEU A 189 -8.63 -26.96 13.75
C LEU A 189 -9.67 -26.62 14.84
N PHE A 190 -9.19 -26.20 16.00
CA PHE A 190 -10.07 -25.78 17.08
C PHE A 190 -10.65 -24.38 16.79
N GLY A 191 -11.97 -24.25 16.97
CA GLY A 191 -12.62 -22.95 16.89
C GLY A 191 -12.55 -22.27 15.51
N TYR A 192 -12.72 -23.01 14.40
CA TYR A 192 -12.68 -22.49 13.03
C TYR A 192 -13.45 -21.17 12.86
N HIS A 193 -14.70 -21.11 13.31
CA HIS A 193 -15.53 -19.88 13.15
C HIS A 193 -14.96 -18.71 13.93
N SER A 194 -14.49 -18.94 15.16
CA SER A 194 -13.86 -17.91 15.99
C SER A 194 -12.58 -17.36 15.33
N MET A 195 -11.78 -18.26 14.74
CA MET A 195 -10.58 -17.87 14.00
C MET A 195 -10.91 -17.04 12.75
N VAL A 196 -11.95 -17.44 12.00
CA VAL A 196 -12.42 -16.69 10.82
C VAL A 196 -12.87 -15.29 11.25
N TYR A 197 -13.68 -15.17 12.29
CA TYR A 197 -14.13 -13.87 12.79
C TYR A 197 -12.99 -13.01 13.34
N ALA A 198 -11.99 -13.61 13.97
CA ALA A 198 -10.79 -12.90 14.40
C ALA A 198 -9.99 -12.34 13.19
N ILE A 199 -9.86 -13.12 12.11
CA ILE A 199 -9.20 -12.67 10.87
C ILE A 199 -9.97 -11.51 10.22
N ILE A 200 -11.31 -11.56 10.22
CA ILE A 200 -12.13 -10.50 9.64
C ILE A 200 -12.13 -9.25 10.52
N GLY A 201 -12.04 -9.42 11.84
CA GLY A 201 -12.10 -8.34 12.82
C GLY A 201 -10.80 -7.53 12.99
N ILE A 202 -9.72 -7.98 12.36
CA ILE A 202 -8.45 -7.25 12.30
C ILE A 202 -8.55 -6.07 11.35
#